data_c3b4c7500c6685d043b19a72c700126a
#
_entry.id   c3b4c7500c6685d043b19a72c700126a
#
_cell.length_a   1.000
_cell.length_b   1.000
_cell.length_c   1.000
_cell.angle_alpha   90.00
_cell.angle_beta   90.00
_cell.angle_gamma   90.00
#
_symmetry.space_group_name_H-M   'P 1'
#
loop_
_entity.id
_entity.type
_entity.pdbx_description
1 polymer ?
#
loop_
_entity_poly.entity_id
_entity_poly.type
_entity_poly.pdbx_seq_one_letter_code
_entity_poly.pdbx_strand_id
1 'polypeptide(L)'
;ALCLVGSEMCIRDSPIIESHSSMTNSLKGLFEGTESNNAEENLQARIRGNLIMSISNKFSWLVLSTGNKSEMATGYATLYGDMAGGFSVLKDVPKTIVYQLANHINKNQEIIPKNIITKLPSAELKPDQFDHDTLPDYEILDLIIELYIEHKKTFKEIVNNQKIIKNISKEKILEILTMIDRNEYKRRQSPPGIKITPLAFGRDRRYPIASDYKYTY
;
A
#
# COMPACT_ATOMS: atom_id res chain seq x y z
N ALA A 1 10.98 10.27 6.89
CA ALA A 1 10.94 10.40 8.36
C ALA A 1 10.80 9.03 8.99
N LEU A 2 11.64 8.71 9.95
CA LEU A 2 11.52 7.52 10.80
C LEU A 2 10.72 7.92 12.04
N CYS A 3 9.50 7.42 12.17
CA CYS A 3 8.74 7.56 13.41
C CYS A 3 9.03 6.36 14.30
N LEU A 4 9.64 6.58 15.44
CA LEU A 4 9.87 5.58 16.47
C LEU A 4 8.92 5.84 17.63
N VAL A 5 8.05 4.87 17.93
CA VAL A 5 7.12 4.95 19.05
C VAL A 5 7.74 4.25 20.25
N GLY A 6 8.13 5.04 21.24
CA GLY A 6 8.42 4.60 22.59
C GLY A 6 7.47 5.31 23.55
N SER A 7 7.80 5.38 24.84
CA SER A 7 7.12 6.26 25.79
C SER A 7 7.19 7.74 25.39
N GLU A 8 8.04 8.06 24.42
CA GLU A 8 8.18 9.35 23.74
C GLU A 8 8.20 9.10 22.23
N MET A 9 7.39 9.83 21.45
CA MET A 9 7.47 9.82 19.99
C MET A 9 8.70 10.62 19.55
N CYS A 10 9.69 9.92 18.98
CA CYS A 10 10.86 10.54 18.38
C CYS A 10 10.73 10.46 16.85
N ILE A 11 10.76 11.61 16.17
CA ILE A 11 10.93 11.69 14.72
C ILE A 11 12.42 11.87 14.45
N ARG A 12 12.97 11.00 13.59
CA ARG A 12 14.35 11.10 13.12
C ARG A 12 14.37 11.18 11.60
N ASP A 13 14.86 12.29 11.10
CA ASP A 13 15.11 12.45 9.67
C ASP A 13 16.42 11.76 9.29
N SER A 14 16.37 10.99 8.22
CA SER A 14 17.55 10.35 7.63
C SER A 14 17.57 10.57 6.13
N PRO A 15 18.47 11.40 5.60
CA PRO A 15 18.55 11.67 4.17
C PRO A 15 19.01 10.40 3.43
N ILE A 16 18.35 10.11 2.30
CA ILE A 16 18.68 8.96 1.45
C ILE A 16 19.40 9.34 0.16
N ILE A 17 19.66 10.63 -0.08
CA ILE A 17 20.18 11.15 -1.35
C ILE A 17 21.49 10.48 -1.74
N GLU A 18 22.45 10.38 -0.83
CA GLU A 18 23.75 9.77 -1.10
C GLU A 18 23.63 8.28 -1.45
N SER A 19 22.83 7.53 -0.67
CA SER A 19 22.58 6.11 -0.93
C SER A 19 21.87 5.91 -2.25
N HIS A 20 20.88 6.74 -2.56
CA HIS A 20 20.14 6.69 -3.82
C HIS A 20 21.07 6.98 -5.01
N SER A 21 21.87 8.04 -4.93
CA SER A 21 22.82 8.41 -5.97
C SER A 21 23.88 7.33 -6.20
N SER A 22 24.41 6.73 -5.13
CA SER A 22 25.38 5.64 -5.22
C SER A 22 24.80 4.41 -5.91
N MET A 23 23.60 3.98 -5.51
CA MET A 23 22.92 2.83 -6.13
C MET A 23 22.53 3.11 -7.58
N THR A 24 22.02 4.29 -7.89
CA THR A 24 21.68 4.69 -9.27
C THR A 24 22.93 4.70 -10.15
N ASN A 25 24.05 5.22 -9.66
CA ASN A 25 25.32 5.20 -10.40
C ASN A 25 25.81 3.77 -10.66
N SER A 26 25.64 2.86 -9.71
CA SER A 26 26.01 1.45 -9.90
C SER A 26 25.16 0.75 -10.96
N LEU A 27 23.94 1.21 -11.19
CA LEU A 27 23.00 0.67 -12.17
C LEU A 27 23.11 1.37 -13.55
N LYS A 28 23.80 2.51 -13.64
CA LYS A 28 23.82 3.37 -14.81
C LYS A 28 24.16 2.62 -16.10
N GLY A 29 25.17 1.76 -16.09
CA GLY A 29 25.57 1.00 -17.28
C GLY A 29 24.54 -0.07 -17.69
N LEU A 30 23.75 -0.58 -16.73
CA LEU A 30 22.68 -1.56 -17.01
C LEU A 30 21.40 -0.88 -17.51
N PHE A 31 21.19 0.39 -17.13
CA PHE A 31 20.01 1.16 -17.51
C PHE A 31 20.24 2.06 -18.73
N GLU A 32 21.43 2.00 -19.32
CA GLU A 32 21.76 2.80 -20.52
C GLU A 32 20.77 2.51 -21.65
N GLY A 33 20.22 3.57 -22.24
CA GLY A 33 19.21 3.47 -23.32
C GLY A 33 17.80 3.14 -22.86
N THR A 34 17.53 3.09 -21.56
CA THR A 34 16.16 2.94 -21.01
C THR A 34 15.65 4.27 -20.45
N GLU A 35 14.34 4.45 -20.45
CA GLU A 35 13.69 5.57 -19.77
C GLU A 35 13.49 5.28 -18.28
N SER A 36 13.50 6.32 -17.43
CA SER A 36 13.19 6.19 -16.00
C SER A 36 11.76 5.69 -15.80
N ASN A 37 11.59 4.77 -14.85
CA ASN A 37 10.30 4.15 -14.55
C ASN A 37 10.19 3.78 -13.05
N ASN A 38 9.29 2.87 -12.73
CA ASN A 38 9.10 2.40 -11.36
C ASN A 38 10.35 1.75 -10.73
N ALA A 39 11.41 1.45 -11.47
CA ALA A 39 12.64 0.87 -10.91
C ALA A 39 13.34 1.87 -10.00
N GLU A 40 13.51 3.10 -10.47
CA GLU A 40 14.15 4.20 -9.72
C GLU A 40 13.27 4.65 -8.55
N GLU A 41 11.95 4.75 -8.76
CA GLU A 41 11.00 5.06 -7.70
C GLU A 41 11.05 4.01 -6.57
N ASN A 42 10.97 2.74 -6.93
CA ASN A 42 11.03 1.63 -5.98
C ASN A 42 12.39 1.52 -5.27
N LEU A 43 13.47 1.98 -5.90
CA LEU A 43 14.79 2.03 -5.26
C LEU A 43 14.77 2.89 -4.00
N GLN A 44 14.11 4.04 -4.04
CA GLN A 44 13.97 4.92 -2.86
C GLN A 44 13.26 4.20 -1.70
N ALA A 45 12.14 3.51 -1.99
CA ALA A 45 11.39 2.78 -0.97
C ALA A 45 12.24 1.65 -0.36
N ARG A 46 13.04 0.93 -1.18
CA ARG A 46 13.93 -0.13 -0.71
C ARG A 46 15.09 0.38 0.14
N ILE A 47 15.67 1.53 -0.20
CA ILE A 47 16.70 2.17 0.62
C ILE A 47 16.15 2.48 2.02
N ARG A 48 14.93 3.08 2.10
CA ARG A 48 14.26 3.33 3.37
C ARG A 48 14.00 2.04 4.16
N GLY A 49 13.51 1.00 3.50
CA GLY A 49 13.30 -0.31 4.09
C GLY A 49 14.59 -0.90 4.66
N ASN A 50 15.70 -0.83 3.92
CA ASN A 50 16.99 -1.32 4.37
C ASN A 50 17.51 -0.56 5.60
N LEU A 51 17.42 0.76 5.61
CA LEU A 51 17.83 1.60 6.76
C LEU A 51 17.01 1.25 8.01
N ILE A 52 15.68 1.15 7.88
CA ILE A 52 14.79 0.82 9.01
C ILE A 52 15.10 -0.57 9.56
N MET A 53 15.30 -1.57 8.70
CA MET A 53 15.64 -2.93 9.15
C MET A 53 17.03 -3.00 9.78
N SER A 54 18.00 -2.20 9.34
CA SER A 54 19.32 -2.10 9.97
C SER A 54 19.23 -1.52 11.38
N ILE A 55 18.39 -0.51 11.58
CA ILE A 55 18.10 0.08 12.90
C ILE A 55 17.41 -0.96 13.81
N SER A 56 16.41 -1.66 13.27
CA SER A 56 15.73 -2.75 13.95
C SER A 56 16.72 -3.79 14.50
N ASN A 57 17.63 -4.26 13.66
CA ASN A 57 18.64 -5.23 14.05
C ASN A 57 19.61 -4.69 15.10
N LYS A 58 20.03 -3.43 14.95
CA LYS A 58 20.99 -2.80 15.85
C LYS A 58 20.46 -2.64 17.27
N PHE A 59 19.18 -2.28 17.39
CA PHE A 59 18.53 -1.94 18.65
C PHE A 59 17.54 -2.99 19.16
N SER A 60 17.38 -4.10 18.45
CA SER A 60 16.36 -5.12 18.73
C SER A 60 14.93 -4.56 18.79
N TRP A 61 14.61 -3.61 17.92
CA TRP A 61 13.31 -2.98 17.84
C TRP A 61 12.43 -3.65 16.78
N LEU A 62 11.12 -3.73 17.07
CA LEU A 62 10.14 -4.21 16.10
C LEU A 62 9.76 -3.09 15.13
N VAL A 63 9.98 -3.30 13.84
CA VAL A 63 9.49 -2.40 12.79
C VAL A 63 8.03 -2.69 12.51
N LEU A 64 7.21 -1.64 12.56
CA LEU A 64 5.81 -1.68 12.15
C LEU A 64 5.68 -1.15 10.73
N SER A 65 5.13 -1.95 9.83
CA SER A 65 4.73 -1.48 8.51
C SER A 65 3.31 -0.88 8.57
N THR A 66 3.06 0.16 7.79
CA THR A 66 1.84 0.97 7.87
C THR A 66 0.88 0.75 6.71
N GLY A 67 1.20 -0.16 5.79
CA GLY A 67 0.34 -0.50 4.65
C GLY A 67 -1.04 -0.98 5.10
N ASN A 68 -2.08 -0.47 4.47
CA ASN A 68 -3.48 -0.78 4.76
C ASN A 68 -4.05 -1.84 3.80
N LYS A 69 -5.31 -2.28 4.02
CA LYS A 69 -5.96 -3.33 3.21
C LYS A 69 -6.11 -2.93 1.75
N SER A 70 -6.41 -1.68 1.46
CA SER A 70 -6.64 -1.18 0.11
C SER A 70 -5.35 -1.20 -0.73
N GLU A 71 -4.23 -0.75 -0.14
CA GLU A 71 -2.89 -0.84 -0.72
C GLU A 71 -2.45 -2.29 -0.91
N MET A 72 -2.68 -3.15 0.08
CA MET A 72 -2.36 -4.59 -0.01
C MET A 72 -3.20 -5.30 -1.06
N ALA A 73 -4.45 -4.92 -1.24
CA ALA A 73 -5.32 -5.51 -2.25
C ALA A 73 -4.79 -5.24 -3.66
N THR A 74 -4.58 -3.98 -3.99
CA THR A 74 -4.14 -3.54 -5.32
C THR A 74 -2.64 -3.75 -5.57
N GLY A 75 -1.87 -4.05 -4.50
CA GLY A 75 -0.40 -4.14 -4.59
C GLY A 75 0.26 -2.77 -4.77
N TYR A 76 -0.42 -1.71 -4.35
CA TYR A 76 0.12 -0.35 -4.33
C TYR A 76 1.11 -0.19 -3.18
N ALA A 77 2.18 -0.96 -3.27
CA ALA A 77 3.25 -1.07 -2.28
C ALA A 77 4.51 -1.62 -2.97
N THR A 78 5.67 -1.24 -2.47
CA THR A 78 6.96 -1.69 -2.99
C THR A 78 7.46 -2.90 -2.21
N LEU A 79 7.65 -4.01 -2.93
CA LEU A 79 8.25 -5.21 -2.37
C LEU A 79 9.65 -4.92 -1.82
N TYR A 80 9.90 -5.32 -0.56
CA TYR A 80 11.13 -5.03 0.20
C TYR A 80 11.39 -3.53 0.47
N GLY A 81 10.40 -2.68 0.23
CA GLY A 81 10.43 -1.25 0.55
C GLY A 81 9.54 -0.92 1.75
N ASP A 82 8.45 -0.23 1.50
CA ASP A 82 7.42 0.14 2.49
C ASP A 82 6.68 -1.06 3.11
N MET A 83 6.80 -2.24 2.49
CA MET A 83 6.34 -3.51 3.06
C MET A 83 7.32 -4.12 4.06
N ALA A 84 8.53 -3.57 4.24
CA ALA A 84 9.51 -4.09 5.19
C ALA A 84 9.03 -3.88 6.64
N GLY A 85 9.20 -4.92 7.47
CA GLY A 85 8.82 -4.85 8.87
C GLY A 85 8.57 -6.22 9.49
N GLY A 86 8.39 -6.24 10.80
CA GLY A 86 8.05 -7.46 11.55
C GLY A 86 6.55 -7.62 11.81
N PHE A 87 5.78 -6.52 11.73
CA PHE A 87 4.34 -6.54 11.94
C PHE A 87 3.63 -5.40 11.20
N SER A 88 2.46 -5.68 10.62
CA SER A 88 1.65 -4.73 9.86
C SER A 88 0.30 -4.50 10.54
N VAL A 89 0.21 -3.41 11.32
CA VAL A 89 -0.94 -3.13 12.19
C VAL A 89 -2.22 -2.88 11.39
N LEU A 90 -2.11 -2.15 10.27
CA LEU A 90 -3.25 -1.70 9.46
C LEU A 90 -3.55 -2.64 8.27
N LYS A 91 -2.86 -3.77 8.16
CA LYS A 91 -2.90 -4.66 6.99
C LYS A 91 -4.30 -5.06 6.52
N ASP A 92 -5.24 -5.19 7.45
CA ASP A 92 -6.62 -5.59 7.17
C ASP A 92 -7.63 -4.45 7.41
N VAL A 93 -7.14 -3.20 7.50
CA VAL A 93 -7.96 -1.99 7.65
C VAL A 93 -8.11 -1.30 6.30
N PRO A 94 -9.33 -1.18 5.72
CA PRO A 94 -9.57 -0.37 4.53
C PRO A 94 -9.14 1.09 4.71
N LYS A 95 -8.70 1.75 3.65
CA LYS A 95 -8.21 3.15 3.71
C LYS A 95 -9.27 4.11 4.26
N THR A 96 -10.53 3.92 3.86
CA THR A 96 -11.67 4.72 4.38
C THR A 96 -11.83 4.58 5.90
N ILE A 97 -11.63 3.39 6.43
CA ILE A 97 -11.68 3.12 7.88
C ILE A 97 -10.47 3.72 8.59
N VAL A 98 -9.28 3.76 7.96
CA VAL A 98 -8.11 4.46 8.52
C VAL A 98 -8.42 5.94 8.76
N TYR A 99 -9.08 6.62 7.82
CA TYR A 99 -9.52 8.00 8.00
C TYR A 99 -10.57 8.16 9.11
N GLN A 100 -11.53 7.22 9.19
CA GLN A 100 -12.53 7.23 10.27
C GLN A 100 -11.87 7.06 11.64
N LEU A 101 -10.88 6.16 11.77
CA LEU A 101 -10.10 5.97 12.99
C LEU A 101 -9.31 7.23 13.37
N ALA A 102 -8.65 7.87 12.40
CA ALA A 102 -7.91 9.11 12.64
C ALA A 102 -8.85 10.23 13.14
N ASN A 103 -10.00 10.39 12.53
CA ASN A 103 -11.01 11.36 12.97
C ASN A 103 -11.59 11.00 14.35
N HIS A 104 -11.78 9.73 14.65
CA HIS A 104 -12.24 9.27 15.96
C HIS A 104 -11.20 9.57 17.05
N ILE A 105 -9.92 9.34 16.80
CA ILE A 105 -8.81 9.69 17.71
C ILE A 105 -8.82 11.19 18.00
N ASN A 106 -9.08 12.01 16.99
CA ASN A 106 -9.12 13.46 17.13
C ASN A 106 -10.43 14.04 17.70
N LYS A 107 -11.40 13.19 18.07
CA LYS A 107 -12.73 13.64 18.47
C LYS A 107 -12.72 14.66 19.62
N ASN A 108 -11.86 14.45 20.61
CA ASN A 108 -11.81 15.30 21.82
C ASN A 108 -10.61 16.27 21.82
N GLN A 109 -9.56 15.93 21.13
CA GLN A 109 -8.31 16.70 21.03
C GLN A 109 -7.61 16.35 19.74
N GLU A 110 -6.97 17.32 19.10
CA GLU A 110 -6.14 17.08 17.94
C GLU A 110 -4.83 16.36 18.35
N ILE A 111 -4.78 15.06 18.12
CA ILE A 111 -3.61 14.21 18.33
C ILE A 111 -2.87 13.99 17.01
N ILE A 112 -3.63 13.71 15.93
CA ILE A 112 -3.13 13.59 14.58
C ILE A 112 -3.33 14.95 13.90
N PRO A 113 -2.25 15.62 13.45
CA PRO A 113 -2.37 16.92 12.80
C PRO A 113 -3.33 16.88 11.59
N LYS A 114 -4.20 17.89 11.49
CA LYS A 114 -5.23 17.97 10.43
C LYS A 114 -4.64 17.89 9.03
N ASN A 115 -3.47 18.49 8.80
CA ASN A 115 -2.79 18.45 7.52
C ASN A 115 -2.44 17.02 7.06
N ILE A 116 -2.20 16.08 7.99
CA ILE A 116 -1.96 14.66 7.67
C ILE A 116 -3.26 14.01 7.17
N ILE A 117 -4.40 14.34 7.79
CA ILE A 117 -5.70 13.77 7.43
C ILE A 117 -6.21 14.35 6.10
N THR A 118 -5.95 15.64 5.85
CA THR A 118 -6.44 16.36 4.66
C THR A 118 -5.52 16.26 3.45
N LYS A 119 -4.25 15.85 3.67
CA LYS A 119 -3.29 15.64 2.57
C LYS A 119 -3.80 14.54 1.64
N LEU A 120 -3.75 14.79 0.34
CA LEU A 120 -4.09 13.79 -0.67
C LEU A 120 -3.12 12.59 -0.56
N PRO A 121 -3.63 11.36 -0.63
CA PRO A 121 -2.80 10.16 -0.61
C PRO A 121 -1.80 10.14 -1.76
N SER A 122 -0.55 9.82 -1.44
CA SER A 122 0.55 9.73 -2.40
C SER A 122 1.63 8.77 -1.91
N ALA A 123 2.25 8.03 -2.83
CA ALA A 123 3.44 7.24 -2.54
C ALA A 123 4.68 8.10 -2.32
N GLU A 124 4.65 9.39 -2.69
CA GLU A 124 5.75 10.39 -2.51
C GLU A 124 7.11 9.93 -3.09
N LEU A 125 7.10 9.18 -4.18
CA LEU A 125 8.31 8.68 -4.83
C LEU A 125 8.77 9.58 -5.97
N LYS A 126 7.90 10.46 -6.46
CA LYS A 126 8.17 11.50 -7.45
C LYS A 126 7.34 12.76 -7.20
N PRO A 127 7.74 13.93 -7.74
CA PRO A 127 6.94 15.15 -7.66
C PRO A 127 5.54 14.95 -8.24
N ASP A 128 4.55 15.61 -7.64
CA ASP A 128 3.15 15.64 -8.10
C ASP A 128 2.51 14.26 -8.33
N GLN A 129 2.94 13.25 -7.57
CA GLN A 129 2.37 11.92 -7.59
C GLN A 129 1.19 11.84 -6.63
N PHE A 130 0.06 11.31 -7.10
CA PHE A 130 -1.12 11.04 -6.30
C PHE A 130 -1.66 9.63 -6.56
N ASP A 131 -2.26 9.03 -5.55
CA ASP A 131 -2.83 7.68 -5.67
C ASP A 131 -3.96 7.63 -6.70
N HIS A 132 -4.73 8.72 -6.84
CA HIS A 132 -5.81 8.82 -7.81
C HIS A 132 -5.36 8.85 -9.28
N ASP A 133 -4.06 9.03 -9.56
CA ASP A 133 -3.51 8.89 -10.92
C ASP A 133 -3.63 7.43 -11.43
N THR A 134 -3.66 6.48 -10.51
CA THR A 134 -3.71 5.04 -10.82
C THR A 134 -4.96 4.37 -10.28
N LEU A 135 -5.38 4.72 -9.07
CA LEU A 135 -6.50 4.13 -8.35
C LEU A 135 -7.74 5.06 -8.41
N PRO A 136 -8.95 4.53 -8.35
CA PRO A 136 -10.14 5.35 -8.13
C PRO A 136 -10.17 5.88 -6.70
N ASP A 137 -11.12 6.78 -6.41
CA ASP A 137 -11.37 7.23 -5.05
C ASP A 137 -11.51 6.04 -4.09
N TYR A 138 -10.90 6.15 -2.92
CA TYR A 138 -10.84 5.05 -1.95
C TYR A 138 -12.22 4.57 -1.48
N GLU A 139 -13.25 5.42 -1.50
CA GLU A 139 -14.64 4.96 -1.22
C GLU A 139 -15.14 3.94 -2.24
N ILE A 140 -14.78 4.10 -3.50
CA ILE A 140 -15.16 3.17 -4.57
C ILE A 140 -14.25 1.95 -4.56
N LEU A 141 -12.94 2.16 -4.37
CA LEU A 141 -11.96 1.08 -4.28
C LEU A 141 -12.28 0.12 -3.14
N ASP A 142 -12.51 0.65 -1.94
CA ASP A 142 -12.81 -0.16 -0.75
C ASP A 142 -14.12 -0.93 -0.91
N LEU A 143 -15.14 -0.32 -1.52
CA LEU A 143 -16.39 -1.01 -1.85
C LEU A 143 -16.16 -2.18 -2.83
N ILE A 144 -15.33 -2.01 -3.85
CA ILE A 144 -14.98 -3.09 -4.78
C ILE A 144 -14.26 -4.22 -4.04
N ILE A 145 -13.28 -3.87 -3.19
CA ILE A 145 -12.53 -4.84 -2.39
C ILE A 145 -13.47 -5.62 -1.47
N GLU A 146 -14.37 -4.95 -0.76
CA GLU A 146 -15.37 -5.57 0.10
C GLU A 146 -16.24 -6.56 -0.69
N LEU A 147 -16.84 -6.11 -1.79
CA LEU A 147 -17.69 -6.95 -2.62
C LEU A 147 -16.95 -8.17 -3.18
N TYR A 148 -15.74 -7.96 -3.68
CA TYR A 148 -14.96 -9.00 -4.32
C TYR A 148 -14.37 -9.99 -3.32
N ILE A 149 -13.77 -9.51 -2.23
CA ILE A 149 -13.05 -10.32 -1.26
C ILE A 149 -13.99 -10.90 -0.22
N GLU A 150 -14.79 -10.05 0.43
CA GLU A 150 -15.58 -10.45 1.60
C GLU A 150 -16.92 -11.07 1.17
N HIS A 151 -17.59 -10.48 0.20
CA HIS A 151 -18.86 -10.98 -0.33
C HIS A 151 -18.71 -11.93 -1.52
N LYS A 152 -17.47 -12.17 -2.02
CA LYS A 152 -17.17 -13.10 -3.12
C LYS A 152 -17.98 -12.83 -4.39
N LYS A 153 -18.30 -11.55 -4.64
CA LYS A 153 -19.06 -11.13 -5.81
C LYS A 153 -18.24 -11.31 -7.09
N THR A 154 -18.90 -11.75 -8.14
CA THR A 154 -18.33 -11.88 -9.48
C THR A 154 -18.18 -10.51 -10.13
N PHE A 155 -17.35 -10.41 -11.18
CA PHE A 155 -17.25 -9.20 -12.00
C PHE A 155 -18.62 -8.69 -12.47
N LYS A 156 -19.49 -9.58 -12.98
CA LYS A 156 -20.86 -9.23 -13.44
C LYS A 156 -21.71 -8.60 -12.33
N GLU A 157 -21.62 -9.11 -11.11
CA GLU A 157 -22.37 -8.56 -9.97
C GLU A 157 -21.82 -7.19 -9.54
N ILE A 158 -20.49 -7.01 -9.56
CA ILE A 158 -19.84 -5.75 -9.19
C ILE A 158 -20.17 -4.65 -10.19
N VAL A 159 -20.12 -4.94 -11.50
CA VAL A 159 -20.50 -4.01 -12.57
C VAL A 159 -21.97 -3.57 -12.47
N ASN A 160 -22.84 -4.39 -11.93
CA ASN A 160 -24.25 -4.04 -11.73
C ASN A 160 -24.50 -3.19 -10.48
N ASN A 161 -23.47 -2.91 -9.66
CA ASN A 161 -23.59 -2.05 -8.49
C ASN A 161 -23.68 -0.57 -8.93
N GLN A 162 -24.81 0.06 -8.64
CA GLN A 162 -25.12 1.43 -9.05
C GLN A 162 -24.13 2.47 -8.52
N LYS A 163 -23.61 2.28 -7.31
CA LYS A 163 -22.65 3.21 -6.72
C LYS A 163 -21.30 3.12 -7.44
N ILE A 164 -20.88 1.94 -7.87
CA ILE A 164 -19.60 1.73 -8.55
C ILE A 164 -19.67 2.24 -9.98
N ILE A 165 -20.66 1.77 -10.77
CA ILE A 165 -20.72 2.04 -12.20
C ILE A 165 -21.00 3.51 -12.53
N LYS A 166 -21.56 4.30 -11.61
CA LYS A 166 -21.71 5.74 -11.75
C LYS A 166 -20.39 6.50 -11.63
N ASN A 167 -19.39 5.94 -11.02
CA ASN A 167 -18.12 6.62 -10.72
C ASN A 167 -16.95 6.13 -11.57
N ILE A 168 -16.97 4.86 -12.01
CA ILE A 168 -15.88 4.29 -12.82
C ILE A 168 -16.41 3.37 -13.91
N SER A 169 -15.61 3.18 -14.97
CA SER A 169 -15.95 2.32 -16.10
C SER A 169 -15.80 0.82 -15.76
N LYS A 170 -16.41 -0.03 -16.59
CA LYS A 170 -16.27 -1.49 -16.48
C LYS A 170 -14.83 -1.94 -16.66
N GLU A 171 -14.10 -1.30 -17.56
CA GLU A 171 -12.69 -1.56 -17.84
C GLU A 171 -11.84 -1.28 -16.60
N LYS A 172 -12.13 -0.18 -15.87
CA LYS A 172 -11.43 0.16 -14.63
C LYS A 172 -11.75 -0.82 -13.50
N ILE A 173 -12.98 -1.31 -13.40
CA ILE A 173 -13.33 -2.38 -12.47
C ILE A 173 -12.52 -3.64 -12.78
N LEU A 174 -12.44 -4.04 -14.05
CA LEU A 174 -11.67 -5.18 -14.49
C LEU A 174 -10.18 -5.04 -14.16
N GLU A 175 -9.62 -3.86 -14.40
CA GLU A 175 -8.23 -3.52 -14.04
C GLU A 175 -7.99 -3.74 -12.55
N ILE A 176 -8.87 -3.21 -11.68
CA ILE A 176 -8.76 -3.34 -10.22
C ILE A 176 -8.80 -4.82 -9.80
N LEU A 177 -9.76 -5.59 -10.30
CA LEU A 177 -9.84 -7.02 -9.97
C LEU A 177 -8.58 -7.77 -10.44
N THR A 178 -8.07 -7.42 -11.61
CA THR A 178 -6.81 -7.98 -12.13
C THR A 178 -5.62 -7.59 -11.25
N MET A 179 -5.56 -6.35 -10.77
CA MET A 179 -4.54 -5.92 -9.81
C MET A 179 -4.61 -6.74 -8.51
N ILE A 180 -5.82 -6.96 -7.99
CA ILE A 180 -6.01 -7.76 -6.77
C ILE A 180 -5.48 -9.19 -6.97
N ASP A 181 -5.80 -9.83 -8.07
CA ASP A 181 -5.38 -11.20 -8.32
C ASP A 181 -3.86 -11.31 -8.55
N ARG A 182 -3.29 -10.43 -9.35
CA ARG A 182 -1.87 -10.47 -9.75
C ARG A 182 -0.90 -10.09 -8.62
N ASN A 183 -1.36 -9.38 -7.61
CA ASN A 183 -0.49 -8.91 -6.52
C ASN A 183 -0.40 -9.86 -5.32
N GLU A 184 -0.84 -11.10 -5.46
CA GLU A 184 -0.70 -12.10 -4.40
C GLU A 184 0.76 -12.33 -4.00
N TYR A 185 1.72 -12.28 -4.93
CA TYR A 185 3.13 -12.47 -4.64
C TYR A 185 3.67 -11.40 -3.66
N LYS A 186 3.19 -10.15 -3.74
CA LYS A 186 3.52 -9.10 -2.77
C LYS A 186 2.93 -9.43 -1.39
N ARG A 187 1.65 -9.78 -1.34
CA ARG A 187 0.96 -10.12 -0.10
C ARG A 187 1.59 -11.28 0.65
N ARG A 188 2.15 -12.27 -0.07
CA ARG A 188 2.86 -13.41 0.52
C ARG A 188 4.14 -13.02 1.25
N GLN A 189 4.72 -11.89 0.91
CA GLN A 189 5.96 -11.40 1.53
C GLN A 189 5.73 -10.25 2.49
N SER A 190 4.49 -9.85 2.71
CA SER A 190 4.16 -8.83 3.70
C SER A 190 4.18 -9.40 5.12
N PRO A 191 4.55 -8.58 6.13
CA PRO A 191 4.53 -8.99 7.53
C PRO A 191 3.15 -9.50 7.98
N PRO A 192 3.08 -10.33 9.05
CA PRO A 192 1.81 -10.67 9.66
C PRO A 192 1.10 -9.42 10.19
N GLY A 193 -0.24 -9.48 10.28
CA GLY A 193 -1.06 -8.37 10.76
C GLY A 193 -2.30 -8.86 11.50
N ILE A 194 -3.03 -7.93 12.09
CA ILE A 194 -4.27 -8.19 12.79
C ILE A 194 -5.40 -8.36 11.77
N LYS A 195 -6.20 -9.41 11.92
CA LYS A 195 -7.43 -9.57 11.17
C LYS A 195 -8.57 -8.82 11.86
N ILE A 196 -9.23 -7.94 11.12
CA ILE A 196 -10.41 -7.20 11.59
C ILE A 196 -11.63 -7.38 10.68
N THR A 197 -11.43 -7.68 9.40
CA THR A 197 -12.53 -7.91 8.45
C THR A 197 -12.93 -9.39 8.38
N PRO A 198 -14.11 -9.73 7.86
CA PRO A 198 -14.56 -11.13 7.71
C PRO A 198 -13.58 -12.02 6.94
N LEU A 199 -12.93 -11.47 5.89
CA LEU A 199 -11.91 -12.17 5.09
C LEU A 199 -10.66 -11.32 4.92
N ALA A 200 -9.57 -11.71 5.62
CA ALA A 200 -8.27 -11.07 5.53
C ALA A 200 -7.36 -11.76 4.49
N PHE A 201 -6.55 -10.97 3.81
CA PHE A 201 -5.52 -11.51 2.93
C PHE A 201 -4.48 -12.33 3.69
N GLY A 202 -4.05 -13.43 3.08
CA GLY A 202 -3.02 -14.31 3.61
C GLY A 202 -3.53 -15.33 4.63
N ARG A 203 -4.47 -14.94 5.48
CA ARG A 203 -5.09 -15.84 6.46
C ARG A 203 -6.30 -16.59 5.88
N ASP A 204 -7.25 -15.84 5.32
CA ASP A 204 -8.53 -16.40 4.86
C ASP A 204 -8.61 -16.46 3.34
N ARG A 205 -7.99 -15.54 2.65
CA ARG A 205 -7.98 -15.42 1.19
C ARG A 205 -6.57 -15.42 0.63
N ARG A 206 -6.31 -16.35 -0.28
CA ARG A 206 -5.06 -16.46 -1.04
C ARG A 206 -5.39 -16.72 -2.50
N TYR A 207 -4.61 -16.10 -3.38
CA TYR A 207 -4.72 -16.30 -4.81
C TYR A 207 -3.54 -17.14 -5.33
N PRO A 208 -3.68 -17.84 -6.46
CA PRO A 208 -2.54 -18.41 -7.16
C PRO A 208 -1.57 -17.30 -7.58
N ILE A 209 -0.28 -17.47 -7.33
CA ILE A 209 0.74 -16.51 -7.78
C ILE A 209 0.92 -16.61 -9.29
N ALA A 210 1.03 -17.84 -9.81
CA ALA A 210 1.11 -18.11 -11.24
C ALA A 210 -0.28 -18.46 -11.76
N SER A 211 -1.01 -17.46 -12.26
CA SER A 211 -2.34 -17.61 -12.83
C SER A 211 -2.47 -16.75 -14.08
N ASP A 212 -3.02 -17.32 -15.15
CA ASP A 212 -3.42 -16.59 -16.36
C ASP A 212 -4.95 -16.51 -16.48
N TYR A 213 -5.65 -16.55 -15.34
CA TYR A 213 -7.11 -16.38 -15.33
C TYR A 213 -7.49 -15.01 -15.87
N LYS A 214 -8.38 -15.02 -16.85
CA LYS A 214 -8.95 -13.79 -17.43
C LYS A 214 -10.44 -13.76 -17.16
N TYR A 215 -10.92 -12.61 -16.69
CA TYR A 215 -12.36 -12.41 -16.53
C TYR A 215 -13.03 -12.41 -17.89
N THR A 216 -14.07 -13.23 -18.06
CA THR A 216 -14.94 -13.19 -19.24
C THR A 216 -16.13 -12.28 -18.95
N TYR A 217 -16.44 -11.39 -19.89
CA TYR A 217 -17.58 -10.48 -19.84
C TYR A 217 -18.92 -11.21 -19.92
#